data_5796f5c62f3be4b750e9670541cb0b22
#
_entry.id   5796f5c62f3be4b750e9670541cb0b22
#
_cell.length_a   1.000
_cell.length_b   1.000
_cell.length_c   1.000
_cell.angle_alpha   90.00
_cell.angle_beta   90.00
_cell.angle_gamma   90.00
#
_symmetry.space_group_name_H-M   'P 1'
#
loop_
_entity.id
_entity.type
_entity.pdbx_description
1 polymer ?
#
loop_
_entity_poly.entity_id
_entity_poly.type
_entity_poly.pdbx_seq_one_letter_code
_entity_poly.pdbx_strand_id
1 'polypeptide(L)'
;MNISNIKKIELEITSNCNAACPGCARTQNLDILKVESFTINDLKRMFPVKEHIDGKMFKFCGVLGDPIINEDCLEMIKYLTSNNGYCQFSTNGGLRSREWWIELGKLSKDTGLVDVSFCVDGHKETNHIYRVNTVFDNIARNMEAYAYGGEGRQQATWIYIVFDHNEYELDAARAHAERLGFKFATRTGMRNSMHDWISQTKKKENGKLVKETSVITTTGTKEHSKKALVQDLDAFIKTYKPQMMTTNNIPIVVVDKKAEVLNSIKCKLIHEGEIFIASNQTMWPCCFLWDSQFKNKENIIEKMAEYGGDWNSLKHHTIDEILAHPWFDKILGESWDPIHSKHLSRCIRTCAYNKAYQNEINVE
;
A
#
# COMPACT_ATOMS: atom_id res chain seq x y z
N MET A 1 -21.55 -10.39 1.83
CA MET A 1 -20.15 -10.82 1.97
C MET A 1 -19.83 -10.95 3.46
N ASN A 2 -18.92 -11.85 3.88
CA ASN A 2 -18.51 -12.00 5.28
C ASN A 2 -17.00 -12.30 5.38
N ILE A 3 -16.44 -12.39 6.60
CA ILE A 3 -15.00 -12.58 6.84
C ILE A 3 -14.44 -13.87 6.21
N SER A 4 -15.26 -14.91 6.00
CA SER A 4 -14.79 -16.15 5.35
C SER A 4 -14.47 -15.97 3.85
N ASN A 5 -15.03 -14.94 3.21
CA ASN A 5 -14.72 -14.58 1.83
C ASN A 5 -13.40 -13.79 1.72
N ILE A 6 -12.91 -13.26 2.85
CA ILE A 6 -11.68 -12.48 2.88
C ILE A 6 -10.48 -13.41 3.01
N LYS A 7 -9.54 -13.25 2.10
CA LYS A 7 -8.29 -14.03 2.02
C LYS A 7 -7.08 -13.22 2.47
N LYS A 8 -7.16 -11.89 2.32
CA LYS A 8 -6.05 -11.00 2.57
C LYS A 8 -6.51 -9.71 3.26
N ILE A 9 -5.82 -9.36 4.31
CA ILE A 9 -6.06 -8.17 5.11
C ILE A 9 -4.80 -7.30 5.07
N GLU A 10 -4.90 -6.14 4.45
CA GLU A 10 -3.84 -5.14 4.48
C GLU A 10 -4.03 -4.27 5.73
N LEU A 11 -3.05 -4.29 6.65
CA LEU A 11 -3.10 -3.63 7.94
C LEU A 11 -2.15 -2.43 7.98
N GLU A 12 -2.68 -1.22 8.14
CA GLU A 12 -1.90 -0.06 8.50
C GLU A 12 -1.97 0.12 10.03
N ILE A 13 -1.10 -0.59 10.76
CA ILE A 13 -1.12 -0.59 12.23
C ILE A 13 -0.66 0.72 12.86
N THR A 14 -0.08 1.60 12.07
CA THR A 14 0.30 2.98 12.45
C THR A 14 0.41 3.84 11.20
N SER A 15 0.07 5.13 11.31
CA SER A 15 0.34 6.15 10.29
C SER A 15 1.65 6.90 10.53
N ASN A 16 2.45 6.49 11.53
CA ASN A 16 3.75 7.07 11.83
C ASN A 16 4.89 6.36 11.07
N CYS A 17 5.89 7.13 10.66
CA CYS A 17 7.10 6.61 10.02
C CYS A 17 8.29 7.50 10.40
N ASN A 18 9.46 6.89 10.62
CA ASN A 18 10.71 7.61 10.86
C ASN A 18 11.32 8.20 9.57
N ALA A 19 10.98 7.63 8.41
CA ALA A 19 11.46 8.12 7.13
C ALA A 19 10.56 9.23 6.56
N ALA A 20 11.13 10.07 5.70
CA ALA A 20 10.45 11.16 5.00
C ALA A 20 10.66 11.04 3.47
N CYS A 21 10.39 9.87 2.91
CA CYS A 21 10.60 9.61 1.49
C CYS A 21 9.78 10.59 0.64
N PRO A 22 10.36 11.30 -0.34
CA PRO A 22 9.69 12.36 -1.11
C PRO A 22 8.42 11.89 -1.84
N GLY A 23 8.43 10.67 -2.35
CA GLY A 23 7.29 10.09 -3.06
C GLY A 23 6.25 9.40 -2.18
N CYS A 24 6.37 9.51 -0.87
CA CYS A 24 5.42 8.90 0.06
C CYS A 24 4.19 9.79 0.26
N ALA A 25 3.00 9.18 0.23
CA ALA A 25 1.75 9.88 0.51
C ALA A 25 1.77 10.57 1.89
N ARG A 26 2.41 9.96 2.89
CA ARG A 26 2.59 10.55 4.22
C ARG A 26 3.36 11.86 4.15
N THR A 27 4.53 11.85 3.51
CA THR A 27 5.40 13.04 3.41
C THR A 27 4.70 14.20 2.66
N GLN A 28 3.85 13.88 1.70
CA GLN A 28 3.11 14.84 0.90
C GLN A 28 1.90 15.45 1.63
N ASN A 29 1.45 14.83 2.73
CA ASN A 29 0.21 15.21 3.44
C ASN A 29 0.43 15.39 4.95
N LEU A 30 1.65 15.72 5.40
CA LEU A 30 2.00 15.85 6.82
C LEU A 30 1.19 16.91 7.57
N ASP A 31 0.69 17.91 6.87
CA ASP A 31 -0.07 19.04 7.40
C ASP A 31 -1.51 18.65 7.76
N ILE A 32 -2.06 17.63 7.12
CA ILE A 32 -3.44 17.17 7.35
C ILE A 32 -3.51 15.80 8.00
N LEU A 33 -2.38 15.11 8.10
CA LEU A 33 -2.32 13.74 8.61
C LEU A 33 -2.35 13.71 10.14
N LYS A 34 -3.30 12.98 10.71
CA LYS A 34 -3.29 12.59 12.12
C LYS A 34 -2.46 11.34 12.29
N VAL A 35 -1.54 11.37 13.27
CA VAL A 35 -0.77 10.18 13.64
C VAL A 35 -1.63 9.31 14.54
N GLU A 36 -1.94 8.12 14.08
CA GLU A 36 -2.77 7.13 14.75
C GLU A 36 -2.11 5.76 14.71
N SER A 37 -2.36 4.97 15.73
CA SER A 37 -1.91 3.57 15.82
C SER A 37 -2.94 2.78 16.58
N PHE A 38 -3.11 1.50 16.26
CA PHE A 38 -3.91 0.63 17.10
C PHE A 38 -3.04 -0.37 17.87
N THR A 39 -3.57 -0.90 18.96
CA THR A 39 -2.88 -1.77 19.89
C THR A 39 -3.10 -3.25 19.56
N ILE A 40 -2.33 -4.13 20.19
CA ILE A 40 -2.60 -5.59 20.14
C ILE A 40 -4.03 -5.93 20.62
N ASN A 41 -4.57 -5.17 21.59
CA ASN A 41 -5.94 -5.39 22.07
C ASN A 41 -6.98 -5.00 21.00
N ASP A 42 -6.73 -3.95 20.23
CA ASP A 42 -7.57 -3.60 19.08
C ASP A 42 -7.55 -4.70 18.03
N LEU A 43 -6.37 -5.25 17.71
CA LEU A 43 -6.24 -6.36 16.77
C LEU A 43 -7.02 -7.60 17.26
N LYS A 44 -6.88 -7.97 18.53
CA LYS A 44 -7.62 -9.11 19.12
C LYS A 44 -9.12 -8.89 19.11
N ARG A 45 -9.58 -7.67 19.28
CA ARG A 45 -11.00 -7.32 19.18
C ARG A 45 -11.52 -7.44 17.76
N MET A 46 -10.73 -7.04 16.76
CA MET A 46 -11.09 -7.16 15.34
C MET A 46 -11.11 -8.63 14.86
N PHE A 47 -10.20 -9.45 15.39
CA PHE A 47 -10.02 -10.85 15.03
C PHE A 47 -10.05 -11.74 16.27
N PRO A 48 -11.22 -11.86 16.95
CA PRO A 48 -11.32 -12.50 18.28
C PRO A 48 -11.24 -14.02 18.27
N VAL A 49 -11.42 -14.65 17.11
CA VAL A 49 -11.45 -16.10 16.97
C VAL A 49 -10.48 -16.56 15.89
N LYS A 50 -9.98 -17.78 16.04
CA LYS A 50 -9.01 -18.37 15.13
C LYS A 50 -9.50 -18.39 13.69
N GLU A 51 -10.77 -18.67 13.45
CA GLU A 51 -11.41 -18.75 12.13
C GLU A 51 -11.32 -17.44 11.35
N HIS A 52 -11.20 -16.31 12.04
CA HIS A 52 -10.97 -15.00 11.40
C HIS A 52 -9.54 -14.82 10.88
N ILE A 53 -8.61 -15.69 11.31
CA ILE A 53 -7.17 -15.56 11.03
C ILE A 53 -6.68 -16.73 10.18
N ASP A 54 -7.15 -17.93 10.45
CA ASP A 54 -6.66 -19.19 9.91
C ASP A 54 -6.56 -19.19 8.38
N GLY A 55 -5.36 -19.44 7.88
CA GLY A 55 -5.06 -19.49 6.45
C GLY A 55 -5.14 -18.15 5.70
N LYS A 56 -5.32 -17.03 6.39
CA LYS A 56 -5.37 -15.71 5.77
C LYS A 56 -4.00 -15.02 5.76
N MET A 57 -3.80 -14.14 4.77
CA MET A 57 -2.64 -13.29 4.69
C MET A 57 -2.91 -11.94 5.37
N PHE A 58 -2.04 -11.54 6.27
CA PHE A 58 -2.01 -10.24 6.93
C PHE A 58 -0.80 -9.46 6.43
N LYS A 59 -1.04 -8.41 5.67
CA LYS A 59 0.01 -7.58 5.10
C LYS A 59 0.20 -6.33 5.94
N PHE A 60 1.26 -6.32 6.72
CA PHE A 60 1.70 -5.16 7.49
C PHE A 60 2.45 -4.20 6.57
N CYS A 61 1.72 -3.40 5.85
CA CYS A 61 2.30 -2.30 5.08
C CYS A 61 1.34 -1.13 5.17
N GLY A 62 1.87 0.04 5.41
CA GLY A 62 1.08 1.23 5.46
C GLY A 62 1.08 1.98 4.14
N VAL A 63 0.01 2.70 3.89
CA VAL A 63 0.02 3.80 2.91
C VAL A 63 0.83 4.96 3.48
N LEU A 64 0.79 5.13 4.82
CA LEU A 64 1.32 6.30 5.53
C LEU A 64 2.40 5.94 6.54
N GLY A 65 2.36 4.76 7.18
CA GLY A 65 3.23 4.40 8.27
C GLY A 65 4.29 3.34 7.94
N ASP A 66 5.20 3.13 8.89
CA ASP A 66 6.07 1.96 8.91
C ASP A 66 5.72 1.11 10.13
N PRO A 67 5.36 -0.16 9.97
CA PRO A 67 4.86 -0.99 11.06
C PRO A 67 5.82 -1.15 12.23
N ILE A 68 7.15 -1.03 12.02
CA ILE A 68 8.12 -1.11 13.13
C ILE A 68 8.03 0.05 14.13
N ILE A 69 7.31 1.13 13.82
CA ILE A 69 7.05 2.22 14.77
C ILE A 69 6.06 1.78 15.86
N ASN A 70 5.10 0.92 15.52
CA ASN A 70 4.11 0.44 16.47
C ASN A 70 4.75 -0.51 17.49
N GLU A 71 4.67 -0.16 18.77
CA GLU A 71 5.32 -0.92 19.86
C GLU A 71 4.80 -2.35 19.96
N ASP A 72 3.54 -2.58 19.65
CA ASP A 72 2.89 -3.89 19.68
C ASP A 72 3.09 -4.72 18.40
N CYS A 73 3.85 -4.22 17.43
CA CYS A 73 3.99 -4.86 16.12
C CYS A 73 4.39 -6.34 16.21
N LEU A 74 5.41 -6.66 17.01
CA LEU A 74 5.89 -8.04 17.18
C LEU A 74 4.84 -8.93 17.85
N GLU A 75 4.13 -8.42 18.85
CA GLU A 75 3.07 -9.15 19.54
C GLU A 75 1.85 -9.38 18.63
N MET A 76 1.55 -8.45 17.73
CA MET A 76 0.52 -8.63 16.71
C MET A 76 0.91 -9.76 15.74
N ILE A 77 2.16 -9.79 15.28
CA ILE A 77 2.66 -10.85 14.39
C ILE A 77 2.61 -12.21 15.11
N LYS A 78 3.04 -12.29 16.38
CA LYS A 78 2.95 -13.52 17.18
C LYS A 78 1.51 -14.00 17.34
N TYR A 79 0.58 -13.09 17.63
CA TYR A 79 -0.83 -13.44 17.76
C TYR A 79 -1.40 -14.01 16.47
N LEU A 80 -1.11 -13.39 15.34
CA LEU A 80 -1.61 -13.86 14.05
C LEU A 80 -0.99 -15.20 13.65
N THR A 81 0.33 -15.35 13.79
CA THR A 81 1.02 -16.59 13.42
C THR A 81 0.65 -17.77 14.33
N SER A 82 0.39 -17.52 15.63
CA SER A 82 -0.10 -18.55 16.54
C SER A 82 -1.51 -19.07 16.19
N ASN A 83 -2.26 -18.31 15.39
CA ASN A 83 -3.56 -18.69 14.84
C ASN A 83 -3.49 -19.06 13.34
N ASN A 84 -2.30 -19.42 12.83
CA ASN A 84 -2.06 -19.83 11.44
C ASN A 84 -2.31 -18.72 10.41
N GLY A 85 -2.14 -17.44 10.79
CA GLY A 85 -2.13 -16.32 9.87
C GLY A 85 -0.74 -16.11 9.26
N TYR A 86 -0.67 -15.90 7.94
CA TYR A 86 0.57 -15.56 7.26
C TYR A 86 0.79 -14.04 7.30
N CYS A 87 1.92 -13.59 7.85
CA CYS A 87 2.27 -12.18 8.00
C CYS A 87 3.31 -11.74 6.97
N GLN A 88 2.91 -10.86 6.05
CA GLN A 88 3.83 -10.16 5.18
C GLN A 88 4.11 -8.76 5.75
N PHE A 89 5.39 -8.45 5.96
CA PHE A 89 5.82 -7.25 6.67
C PHE A 89 6.72 -6.39 5.79
N SER A 90 6.33 -5.14 5.51
CA SER A 90 7.13 -4.22 4.70
C SER A 90 7.64 -3.06 5.56
N THR A 91 8.95 -2.82 5.54
CA THR A 91 9.59 -1.83 6.41
C THR A 91 10.82 -1.20 5.77
N ASN A 92 11.20 0.01 6.23
CA ASN A 92 12.50 0.59 5.93
C ASN A 92 13.65 0.01 6.79
N GLY A 93 13.33 -0.80 7.81
CA GLY A 93 14.32 -1.50 8.65
C GLY A 93 15.13 -0.61 9.61
N GLY A 94 14.85 0.68 9.70
CA GLY A 94 15.75 1.66 10.35
C GLY A 94 15.65 1.75 11.88
N LEU A 95 14.69 1.06 12.51
CA LEU A 95 14.42 1.15 13.95
C LEU A 95 14.42 -0.23 14.63
N ARG A 96 14.10 -0.24 15.90
CA ARG A 96 14.09 -1.39 16.82
C ARG A 96 15.48 -1.89 17.25
N SER A 97 15.49 -2.63 18.37
CA SER A 97 16.72 -3.21 18.91
C SER A 97 17.14 -4.44 18.11
N ARG A 98 18.40 -4.83 18.30
CA ARG A 98 18.94 -6.05 17.71
C ARG A 98 18.17 -7.29 18.15
N GLU A 99 17.78 -7.37 19.41
CA GLU A 99 17.04 -8.48 20.02
C GLU A 99 15.66 -8.62 19.40
N TRP A 100 14.97 -7.51 19.14
CA TRP A 100 13.69 -7.49 18.46
C TRP A 100 13.76 -8.13 17.05
N TRP A 101 14.79 -7.78 16.29
CA TRP A 101 15.01 -8.35 14.95
C TRP A 101 15.40 -9.82 14.99
N ILE A 102 16.23 -10.23 15.98
CA ILE A 102 16.57 -11.65 16.20
C ILE A 102 15.29 -12.46 16.49
N GLU A 103 14.41 -11.93 17.34
CA GLU A 103 13.17 -12.59 17.71
C GLU A 103 12.24 -12.73 16.52
N LEU A 104 12.09 -11.69 15.70
CA LEU A 104 11.30 -11.75 14.46
C LEU A 104 11.89 -12.76 13.46
N GLY A 105 13.22 -12.83 13.33
CA GLY A 105 13.91 -13.82 12.50
C GLY A 105 13.67 -15.26 12.97
N LYS A 106 13.72 -15.51 14.28
CA LYS A 106 13.36 -16.80 14.87
C LYS A 106 11.91 -17.17 14.57
N LEU A 107 11.00 -16.23 14.75
CA LEU A 107 9.59 -16.45 14.49
C LEU A 107 9.34 -16.80 13.01
N SER A 108 10.02 -16.13 12.08
CA SER A 108 9.96 -16.44 10.64
C SER A 108 10.43 -17.86 10.36
N LYS A 109 11.59 -18.24 10.90
CA LYS A 109 12.17 -19.58 10.76
C LYS A 109 11.29 -20.67 11.35
N ASP A 110 10.81 -20.46 12.57
CA ASP A 110 10.14 -21.50 13.36
C ASP A 110 8.70 -21.76 12.86
N THR A 111 8.03 -20.73 12.33
CA THR A 111 6.65 -20.85 11.85
C THR A 111 6.54 -20.99 10.32
N GLY A 112 7.48 -20.43 9.55
CA GLY A 112 7.33 -20.26 8.11
C GLY A 112 6.21 -19.28 7.69
N LEU A 113 5.64 -18.54 8.66
CA LEU A 113 4.47 -17.68 8.45
C LEU A 113 4.79 -16.18 8.48
N VAL A 114 6.06 -15.81 8.48
CA VAL A 114 6.50 -14.40 8.46
C VAL A 114 7.46 -14.17 7.30
N ASP A 115 7.13 -13.21 6.43
CA ASP A 115 7.95 -12.75 5.31
C ASP A 115 8.23 -11.26 5.46
N VAL A 116 9.49 -10.86 5.50
CA VAL A 116 9.91 -9.47 5.66
C VAL A 116 10.43 -8.87 4.36
N SER A 117 9.79 -7.81 3.92
CA SER A 117 10.27 -6.99 2.80
C SER A 117 11.02 -5.75 3.32
N PHE A 118 12.34 -5.78 3.24
CA PHE A 118 13.18 -4.63 3.54
C PHE A 118 13.20 -3.69 2.34
N CYS A 119 12.62 -2.50 2.50
CA CYS A 119 12.54 -1.47 1.46
C CYS A 119 13.73 -0.51 1.60
N VAL A 120 14.85 -0.85 0.98
CA VAL A 120 16.14 -0.14 1.09
C VAL A 120 16.65 0.18 -0.31
N ASP A 121 16.93 1.45 -0.59
CA ASP A 121 17.20 1.95 -1.93
C ASP A 121 18.65 2.44 -2.08
N GLY A 122 19.62 1.63 -1.68
CA GLY A 122 21.05 1.89 -1.75
C GLY A 122 21.81 1.47 -0.49
N HIS A 123 23.08 1.82 -0.44
CA HIS A 123 23.94 1.66 0.73
C HIS A 123 24.11 3.00 1.49
N LYS A 124 25.24 3.14 2.19
CA LYS A 124 25.50 4.25 3.10
C LYS A 124 25.43 5.63 2.42
N GLU A 125 25.94 5.71 1.18
CA GLU A 125 26.07 6.99 0.46
C GLU A 125 24.80 7.37 -0.32
N THR A 126 23.90 6.42 -0.58
CA THR A 126 22.78 6.63 -1.50
C THR A 126 21.42 6.40 -0.88
N ASN A 127 21.27 5.45 0.06
CA ASN A 127 19.94 5.12 0.62
C ASN A 127 19.22 6.33 1.22
N HIS A 128 19.92 7.19 1.95
CA HIS A 128 19.33 8.35 2.62
C HIS A 128 18.87 9.44 1.66
N ILE A 129 19.29 9.40 0.39
CA ILE A 129 18.86 10.38 -0.64
C ILE A 129 17.36 10.26 -0.88
N TYR A 130 16.84 9.02 -1.02
CA TYR A 130 15.42 8.79 -1.16
C TYR A 130 14.76 8.41 0.18
N ARG A 131 15.40 7.57 1.01
CA ARG A 131 14.93 7.19 2.34
C ARG A 131 15.35 8.23 3.38
N VAL A 132 14.96 9.48 3.16
CA VAL A 132 15.33 10.62 4.04
C VAL A 132 15.03 10.28 5.50
N ASN A 133 15.93 10.68 6.40
CA ASN A 133 15.93 10.39 7.84
C ASN A 133 16.20 8.92 8.21
N THR A 134 16.68 8.09 7.31
CA THR A 134 17.16 6.75 7.65
C THR A 134 18.69 6.69 7.66
N VAL A 135 19.25 5.81 8.47
CA VAL A 135 20.69 5.56 8.59
C VAL A 135 20.98 4.14 8.15
N PHE A 136 21.70 3.97 7.04
CA PHE A 136 21.95 2.66 6.44
C PHE A 136 22.65 1.69 7.41
N ASP A 137 23.62 2.15 8.20
CA ASP A 137 24.34 1.30 9.15
C ASP A 137 23.39 0.67 10.21
N ASN A 138 22.31 1.37 10.58
CA ASN A 138 21.27 0.82 11.45
C ASN A 138 20.43 -0.23 10.72
N ILE A 139 20.06 0.05 9.47
CA ILE A 139 19.30 -0.87 8.62
C ILE A 139 20.10 -2.16 8.42
N ALA A 140 21.37 -2.07 8.02
CA ALA A 140 22.24 -3.21 7.79
C ALA A 140 22.36 -4.11 9.04
N ARG A 141 22.63 -3.52 10.22
CA ARG A 141 22.66 -4.25 11.49
C ARG A 141 21.34 -4.96 11.81
N ASN A 142 20.21 -4.34 11.49
CA ASN A 142 18.89 -4.91 11.71
C ASN A 142 18.59 -6.07 10.75
N MET A 143 19.00 -5.94 9.49
CA MET A 143 18.91 -7.01 8.48
C MET A 143 19.79 -8.21 8.90
N GLU A 144 21.04 -7.95 9.35
CA GLU A 144 21.95 -8.97 9.89
C GLU A 144 21.37 -9.66 11.13
N ALA A 145 20.75 -8.90 12.04
CA ALA A 145 20.11 -9.43 13.24
C ALA A 145 18.91 -10.35 12.90
N TYR A 146 18.09 -9.96 11.93
CA TYR A 146 17.00 -10.78 11.44
C TYR A 146 17.52 -12.07 10.79
N ALA A 147 18.52 -11.99 9.93
CA ALA A 147 19.16 -13.15 9.31
C ALA A 147 19.79 -14.09 10.35
N TYR A 148 20.46 -13.53 11.37
CA TYR A 148 21.02 -14.29 12.48
C TYR A 148 19.96 -15.07 13.25
N GLY A 149 18.81 -14.43 13.57
CA GLY A 149 17.68 -15.10 14.22
C GLY A 149 17.07 -16.21 13.39
N GLY A 150 17.05 -16.02 12.08
CA GLY A 150 16.49 -16.97 11.11
C GLY A 150 17.41 -18.12 10.72
N GLU A 151 18.73 -18.06 11.05
CA GLU A 151 19.73 -19.10 10.74
C GLU A 151 19.70 -19.53 9.26
N GLY A 152 19.50 -18.59 8.33
CA GLY A 152 19.41 -18.84 6.89
C GLY A 152 18.08 -19.44 6.42
N ARG A 153 17.10 -19.67 7.31
CA ARG A 153 15.78 -20.23 6.98
C ARG A 153 14.63 -19.19 7.08
N GLN A 154 14.96 -17.95 7.41
CA GLN A 154 14.00 -16.85 7.44
C GLN A 154 13.53 -16.50 6.02
N GLN A 155 12.29 -16.00 5.92
CA GLN A 155 11.77 -15.47 4.67
C GLN A 155 12.01 -13.96 4.64
N ALA A 156 12.79 -13.49 3.67
CA ALA A 156 13.03 -12.08 3.47
C ALA A 156 13.30 -11.72 2.01
N THR A 157 12.89 -10.52 1.65
CA THR A 157 13.18 -9.91 0.35
C THR A 157 13.73 -8.50 0.57
N TRP A 158 14.86 -8.19 -0.04
CA TRP A 158 15.34 -6.81 -0.16
C TRP A 158 14.69 -6.21 -1.41
N ILE A 159 13.80 -5.22 -1.23
CA ILE A 159 13.14 -4.48 -2.31
C ILE A 159 13.93 -3.19 -2.54
N TYR A 160 14.38 -3.00 -3.77
CA TYR A 160 15.23 -1.88 -4.19
C TYR A 160 14.54 -1.08 -5.31
N ILE A 161 14.30 0.21 -5.09
CA ILE A 161 13.85 1.12 -6.14
C ILE A 161 15.08 1.69 -6.82
N VAL A 162 15.19 1.48 -8.13
CA VAL A 162 16.32 1.97 -8.91
C VAL A 162 16.10 3.44 -9.29
N PHE A 163 17.08 4.28 -8.96
CA PHE A 163 17.17 5.69 -9.30
C PHE A 163 18.54 5.97 -9.93
N ASP A 164 18.70 7.10 -10.63
CA ASP A 164 19.98 7.49 -11.25
C ASP A 164 21.13 7.57 -10.22
N HIS A 165 20.83 7.97 -9.00
CA HIS A 165 21.83 8.14 -7.94
C HIS A 165 22.25 6.83 -7.25
N ASN A 166 21.56 5.71 -7.48
CA ASN A 166 21.83 4.43 -6.82
C ASN A 166 21.99 3.24 -7.76
N GLU A 167 21.80 3.43 -9.07
CA GLU A 167 21.86 2.35 -10.06
C GLU A 167 23.19 1.61 -10.07
N TYR A 168 24.30 2.34 -9.88
CA TYR A 168 25.65 1.77 -9.84
C TYR A 168 25.93 0.87 -8.62
N GLU A 169 25.10 0.92 -7.59
CA GLU A 169 25.22 0.06 -6.39
C GLU A 169 24.39 -1.22 -6.48
N LEU A 170 23.65 -1.44 -7.57
CA LEU A 170 22.67 -2.53 -7.67
C LEU A 170 23.28 -3.91 -7.46
N ASP A 171 24.43 -4.19 -8.09
CA ASP A 171 25.11 -5.47 -7.97
C ASP A 171 25.68 -5.67 -6.55
N ALA A 172 26.18 -4.62 -5.91
CA ALA A 172 26.66 -4.67 -4.54
C ALA A 172 25.50 -4.92 -3.56
N ALA A 173 24.33 -4.31 -3.79
CA ALA A 173 23.14 -4.53 -2.98
C ALA A 173 22.62 -5.97 -3.13
N ARG A 174 22.62 -6.51 -4.35
CA ARG A 174 22.27 -7.91 -4.65
C ARG A 174 23.18 -8.88 -3.90
N ALA A 175 24.49 -8.73 -4.05
CA ALA A 175 25.48 -9.56 -3.37
C ALA A 175 25.36 -9.46 -1.83
N HIS A 176 24.96 -8.31 -1.31
CA HIS A 176 24.71 -8.15 0.13
C HIS A 176 23.44 -8.90 0.55
N ALA A 177 22.35 -8.81 -0.20
CA ALA A 177 21.12 -9.58 0.08
C ALA A 177 21.40 -11.09 0.07
N GLU A 178 22.14 -11.60 -0.91
CA GLU A 178 22.52 -13.01 -1.04
C GLU A 178 23.30 -13.50 0.19
N ARG A 179 24.27 -12.71 0.69
CA ARG A 179 25.03 -13.05 1.92
C ARG A 179 24.14 -13.18 3.15
N LEU A 180 23.02 -12.46 3.20
CA LEU A 180 22.03 -12.54 4.27
C LEU A 180 21.02 -13.66 4.06
N GLY A 181 21.05 -14.36 2.92
CA GLY A 181 20.05 -15.34 2.52
C GLY A 181 18.71 -14.72 2.14
N PHE A 182 18.71 -13.47 1.68
CA PHE A 182 17.51 -12.74 1.27
C PHE A 182 17.34 -12.82 -0.25
N LYS A 183 16.08 -12.86 -0.69
CA LYS A 183 15.75 -12.59 -2.08
C LYS A 183 16.03 -11.12 -2.39
N PHE A 184 16.41 -10.83 -3.63
CA PHE A 184 16.58 -9.45 -4.09
C PHE A 184 15.55 -9.13 -5.17
N ALA A 185 14.87 -8.00 -5.05
CA ALA A 185 13.87 -7.59 -6.00
C ALA A 185 14.02 -6.11 -6.34
N THR A 186 13.99 -5.80 -7.62
CA THR A 186 13.99 -4.41 -8.10
C THR A 186 12.56 -3.94 -8.38
N ARG A 187 12.30 -2.68 -8.14
CA ARG A 187 11.08 -2.01 -8.58
C ARG A 187 11.45 -0.95 -9.60
N THR A 188 10.91 -1.16 -10.79
CA THR A 188 10.76 -0.12 -11.81
C THR A 188 9.26 0.14 -11.89
N GLY A 189 8.72 1.21 -11.50
CA GLY A 189 7.31 1.19 -11.57
C GLY A 189 6.55 2.43 -11.17
N MET A 190 5.40 2.33 -10.54
CA MET A 190 4.39 3.40 -10.38
C MET A 190 4.93 4.76 -9.89
N ARG A 191 6.10 4.75 -9.27
CA ARG A 191 6.80 5.97 -8.86
C ARG A 191 7.68 6.52 -9.98
N ASN A 192 7.97 5.73 -11.01
CA ASN A 192 8.78 6.13 -12.18
C ASN A 192 7.97 6.89 -13.24
N SER A 193 6.65 6.96 -13.12
CA SER A 193 5.83 7.83 -13.97
C SER A 193 5.97 9.31 -13.63
N MET A 194 6.66 9.63 -12.55
CA MET A 194 7.02 11.01 -12.21
C MET A 194 8.48 11.20 -12.60
N HIS A 195 8.72 11.98 -13.64
CA HIS A 195 10.06 12.23 -14.17
C HIS A 195 10.99 12.87 -13.15
N ASP A 196 10.42 13.65 -12.22
CA ASP A 196 11.17 14.33 -11.17
C ASP A 196 10.41 14.27 -9.85
N TRP A 197 11.08 13.79 -8.79
CA TRP A 197 10.58 13.86 -7.44
C TRP A 197 11.09 15.13 -6.78
N ILE A 198 10.18 16.00 -6.39
CA ILE A 198 10.54 17.20 -5.60
C ILE A 198 10.46 16.80 -4.14
N SER A 199 11.60 16.60 -3.50
CA SER A 199 11.65 16.46 -2.05
C SER A 199 11.47 17.84 -1.42
N GLN A 200 10.51 17.93 -0.51
CA GLN A 200 10.32 19.13 0.30
C GLN A 200 10.89 18.85 1.69
N THR A 201 12.18 19.10 1.86
CA THR A 201 12.78 19.10 3.18
C THR A 201 12.52 20.46 3.84
N LYS A 202 11.92 20.43 5.03
CA LYS A 202 11.77 21.63 5.84
C LYS A 202 13.07 21.86 6.59
N LYS A 203 13.88 22.81 6.13
CA LYS A 203 15.02 23.33 6.90
C LYS A 203 14.58 24.46 7.82
N LYS A 204 15.13 24.51 9.03
CA LYS A 204 14.98 25.69 9.89
C LYS A 204 16.07 26.70 9.51
N GLU A 205 15.69 27.77 8.87
CA GLU A 205 16.53 28.96 8.70
C GLU A 205 16.00 30.08 9.58
N ASN A 206 16.86 30.67 10.42
CA ASN A 206 16.50 31.78 11.34
C ASN A 206 15.25 31.52 12.18
N GLY A 207 15.07 30.27 12.64
CA GLY A 207 13.91 29.90 13.48
C GLY A 207 12.59 29.69 12.71
N LYS A 208 12.55 29.95 11.41
CA LYS A 208 11.40 29.64 10.54
C LYS A 208 11.64 28.41 9.70
N LEU A 209 10.60 27.60 9.56
CA LEU A 209 10.61 26.44 8.65
C LEU A 209 10.58 26.95 7.20
N VAL A 210 11.67 26.76 6.48
CA VAL A 210 11.78 27.05 5.05
C VAL A 210 11.72 25.72 4.28
N LYS A 211 11.00 25.75 3.17
CA LYS A 211 10.82 24.59 2.30
C LYS A 211 12.00 24.52 1.34
N GLU A 212 12.88 23.54 1.52
CA GLU A 212 13.91 23.23 0.55
C GLU A 212 13.38 22.20 -0.44
N THR A 213 13.50 22.50 -1.73
CA THR A 213 13.07 21.60 -2.80
C THR A 213 14.29 20.99 -3.46
N SER A 214 14.49 19.69 -3.30
CA SER A 214 15.47 18.92 -4.06
C SER A 214 14.75 18.08 -5.11
N VAL A 215 15.30 17.99 -6.30
CA VAL A 215 14.79 17.16 -7.40
C VAL A 215 15.54 15.83 -7.38
N ILE A 216 14.81 14.72 -7.32
CA ILE A 216 15.36 13.38 -7.45
C ILE A 216 14.82 12.82 -8.76
N THR A 217 15.70 12.58 -9.72
CA THR A 217 15.37 11.96 -11.01
C THR A 217 15.34 10.44 -10.87
N THR A 218 14.35 9.82 -11.50
CA THR A 218 14.26 8.34 -11.59
C THR A 218 14.81 7.88 -12.92
N THR A 219 15.49 6.72 -12.94
CA THR A 219 15.92 6.09 -14.21
C THR A 219 14.71 5.85 -15.10
N GLY A 220 14.72 6.49 -16.25
CA GLY A 220 13.57 6.48 -17.16
C GLY A 220 13.39 5.13 -17.84
N THR A 221 12.35 4.40 -17.51
CA THR A 221 11.81 3.37 -18.39
C THR A 221 10.79 3.99 -19.33
N LYS A 222 10.86 3.63 -20.61
CA LYS A 222 9.99 4.14 -21.68
C LYS A 222 8.50 3.95 -21.37
N GLU A 223 7.83 4.98 -20.88
CA GLU A 223 6.40 4.96 -20.52
C GLU A 223 5.56 5.91 -21.37
N HIS A 224 5.71 5.86 -22.71
CA HIS A 224 4.82 6.65 -23.56
C HIS A 224 3.39 6.09 -23.71
N SER A 225 3.16 4.79 -23.44
CA SER A 225 1.86 4.15 -23.66
C SER A 225 0.84 4.32 -22.52
N LYS A 226 1.28 4.36 -21.27
CA LYS A 226 0.36 4.45 -20.11
C LYS A 226 -0.26 5.83 -19.90
N LYS A 227 0.49 6.89 -20.21
CA LYS A 227 0.02 8.27 -20.04
C LYS A 227 -1.07 8.63 -21.05
N ALA A 228 -0.99 8.11 -22.26
CA ALA A 228 -2.00 8.26 -23.31
C ALA A 228 -3.32 7.57 -22.91
N LEU A 229 -3.25 6.33 -22.38
CA LEU A 229 -4.46 5.59 -21.96
C LEU A 229 -5.20 6.26 -20.80
N VAL A 230 -4.48 6.81 -19.81
CA VAL A 230 -5.09 7.52 -18.67
C VAL A 230 -5.69 8.86 -19.11
N GLN A 231 -5.06 9.56 -20.04
CA GLN A 231 -5.59 10.82 -20.59
C GLN A 231 -6.83 10.57 -21.45
N ASP A 232 -6.84 9.52 -22.26
CA ASP A 232 -8.00 9.13 -23.05
C ASP A 232 -9.16 8.70 -22.16
N LEU A 233 -8.91 8.02 -21.05
CA LEU A 233 -9.93 7.59 -20.11
C LEU A 233 -10.54 8.76 -19.34
N ASP A 234 -9.72 9.72 -18.89
CA ASP A 234 -10.20 10.94 -18.22
C ASP A 234 -10.98 11.84 -19.22
N ALA A 235 -10.57 11.89 -20.48
CA ALA A 235 -11.30 12.58 -21.54
C ALA A 235 -12.64 11.88 -21.82
N PHE A 236 -12.64 10.55 -21.89
CA PHE A 236 -13.85 9.74 -22.04
C PHE A 236 -14.85 9.96 -20.91
N ILE A 237 -14.38 9.90 -19.65
CA ILE A 237 -15.24 10.12 -18.46
C ILE A 237 -15.85 11.53 -18.47
N LYS A 238 -15.08 12.55 -18.86
CA LYS A 238 -15.55 13.95 -18.93
C LYS A 238 -16.51 14.25 -20.06
N THR A 239 -16.39 13.53 -21.18
CA THR A 239 -17.15 13.78 -22.41
C THR A 239 -18.33 12.84 -22.60
N TYR A 240 -18.44 11.80 -21.77
CA TYR A 240 -19.53 10.83 -21.88
C TYR A 240 -20.88 11.48 -21.53
N LYS A 241 -21.63 11.85 -22.56
CA LYS A 241 -23.05 12.16 -22.45
C LYS A 241 -23.82 10.98 -23.04
N PRO A 242 -24.80 10.41 -22.35
CA PRO A 242 -25.64 9.38 -22.93
C PRO A 242 -26.36 9.98 -24.17
N GLN A 243 -26.01 9.51 -25.34
CA GLN A 243 -26.77 9.84 -26.54
C GLN A 243 -28.07 9.04 -26.50
N MET A 244 -29.18 9.73 -26.38
CA MET A 244 -30.48 9.16 -26.74
C MET A 244 -30.47 8.92 -28.25
N MET A 245 -30.34 7.66 -28.65
CA MET A 245 -30.43 7.26 -30.07
C MET A 245 -31.87 7.19 -30.50
N THR A 246 -32.21 8.02 -31.46
CA THR A 246 -33.38 7.79 -32.31
C THR A 246 -33.05 6.72 -33.34
N THR A 247 -33.87 5.68 -33.37
CA THR A 247 -33.71 4.49 -34.20
C THR A 247 -33.88 4.79 -35.68
N ASN A 248 -32.87 4.40 -36.50
CA ASN A 248 -33.10 3.91 -37.86
C ASN A 248 -32.08 2.78 -38.14
N ASN A 249 -32.66 1.61 -38.34
CA ASN A 249 -32.14 0.31 -38.70
C ASN A 249 -30.76 0.25 -39.35
N ILE A 250 -29.72 -0.01 -38.59
CA ILE A 250 -28.52 -0.77 -38.98
C ILE A 250 -28.03 -1.47 -37.71
N PRO A 251 -27.72 -2.78 -37.68
CA PRO A 251 -27.07 -3.41 -36.52
C PRO A 251 -25.62 -3.01 -36.54
N ILE A 252 -25.32 -1.83 -36.02
CA ILE A 252 -23.96 -1.49 -35.62
C ILE A 252 -23.77 -2.25 -34.30
N VAL A 253 -22.88 -3.23 -34.30
CA VAL A 253 -22.30 -3.78 -33.06
C VAL A 253 -21.51 -2.62 -32.44
N VAL A 254 -22.23 -1.76 -31.72
CA VAL A 254 -21.60 -0.78 -30.83
C VAL A 254 -21.01 -1.61 -29.72
N VAL A 255 -19.73 -1.92 -29.80
CA VAL A 255 -18.98 -2.37 -28.62
C VAL A 255 -19.14 -1.25 -27.61
N ASP A 256 -19.96 -1.50 -26.60
CA ASP A 256 -20.19 -0.52 -25.55
C ASP A 256 -18.89 -0.36 -24.77
N LYS A 257 -18.09 0.62 -25.18
CA LYS A 257 -16.81 0.95 -24.53
C LYS A 257 -16.97 1.15 -23.02
N LYS A 258 -18.15 1.58 -22.58
CA LYS A 258 -18.47 1.69 -21.16
C LYS A 258 -18.53 0.32 -20.51
N ALA A 259 -19.26 -0.62 -21.09
CA ALA A 259 -19.35 -1.99 -20.58
C ALA A 259 -17.96 -2.66 -20.57
N GLU A 260 -17.15 -2.43 -21.61
CA GLU A 260 -15.77 -2.91 -21.66
C GLU A 260 -14.91 -2.36 -20.50
N VAL A 261 -14.95 -1.05 -20.23
CA VAL A 261 -14.24 -0.42 -19.12
C VAL A 261 -14.69 -1.00 -17.78
N LEU A 262 -16.00 -1.07 -17.55
CA LEU A 262 -16.55 -1.57 -16.29
C LEU A 262 -16.18 -3.04 -16.05
N ASN A 263 -16.26 -3.87 -17.08
CA ASN A 263 -15.89 -5.29 -17.03
C ASN A 263 -14.36 -5.50 -16.85
N SER A 264 -13.55 -4.50 -17.19
CA SER A 264 -12.09 -4.57 -17.02
C SER A 264 -11.63 -4.29 -15.59
N ILE A 265 -12.52 -3.76 -14.71
CA ILE A 265 -12.16 -3.42 -13.33
C ILE A 265 -11.86 -4.68 -12.51
N LYS A 266 -10.63 -4.81 -12.01
CA LYS A 266 -10.20 -5.87 -11.09
C LYS A 266 -10.15 -5.31 -9.67
N CYS A 267 -11.29 -5.33 -8.99
CA CYS A 267 -11.39 -4.86 -7.61
C CYS A 267 -10.74 -5.87 -6.65
N LYS A 268 -9.83 -5.42 -5.81
CA LYS A 268 -9.14 -6.27 -4.83
C LYS A 268 -10.12 -6.95 -3.87
N LEU A 269 -11.12 -6.24 -3.38
CA LEU A 269 -12.13 -6.84 -2.51
C LEU A 269 -12.92 -7.93 -3.24
N ILE A 270 -13.52 -7.59 -4.37
CA ILE A 270 -14.49 -8.47 -5.05
C ILE A 270 -13.81 -9.67 -5.72
N HIS A 271 -12.64 -9.46 -6.33
CA HIS A 271 -11.95 -10.50 -7.10
C HIS A 271 -10.88 -11.26 -6.31
N GLU A 272 -10.25 -10.61 -5.33
CA GLU A 272 -9.13 -11.20 -4.57
C GLU A 272 -9.48 -11.48 -3.10
N GLY A 273 -10.63 -10.99 -2.62
CA GLY A 273 -10.99 -11.09 -1.21
C GLY A 273 -10.04 -10.31 -0.31
N GLU A 274 -9.55 -9.13 -0.77
CA GLU A 274 -8.65 -8.26 0.00
C GLU A 274 -9.41 -7.08 0.60
N ILE A 275 -9.17 -6.78 1.88
CA ILE A 275 -9.61 -5.56 2.56
C ILE A 275 -8.43 -4.77 3.10
N PHE A 276 -8.64 -3.50 3.36
CA PHE A 276 -7.67 -2.61 4.00
C PHE A 276 -8.24 -2.07 5.32
N ILE A 277 -7.45 -2.15 6.39
CA ILE A 277 -7.77 -1.59 7.71
C ILE A 277 -6.74 -0.49 8.01
N ALA A 278 -7.23 0.74 8.12
CA ALA A 278 -6.42 1.92 8.38
C ALA A 278 -6.05 2.05 9.87
N SER A 279 -5.03 2.85 10.16
CA SER A 279 -4.52 3.10 11.52
C SER A 279 -5.54 3.71 12.49
N ASN A 280 -6.57 4.36 11.96
CA ASN A 280 -7.71 4.85 12.74
C ASN A 280 -8.82 3.80 12.98
N GLN A 281 -8.56 2.54 12.58
CA GLN A 281 -9.47 1.41 12.69
C GLN A 281 -10.70 1.49 11.77
N THR A 282 -10.63 2.26 10.69
CA THR A 282 -11.66 2.21 9.65
C THR A 282 -11.34 1.15 8.60
N MET A 283 -12.35 0.39 8.18
CA MET A 283 -12.22 -0.63 7.14
C MET A 283 -12.59 -0.07 5.76
N TRP A 284 -11.80 -0.42 4.76
CA TRP A 284 -11.92 0.05 3.38
C TRP A 284 -11.80 -1.12 2.39
N PRO A 285 -12.39 -1.03 1.20
CA PRO A 285 -12.23 -2.08 0.19
C PRO A 285 -10.80 -2.18 -0.35
N CYS A 286 -10.00 -1.12 -0.23
CA CYS A 286 -8.59 -1.12 -0.60
C CYS A 286 -7.87 0.16 -0.12
N CYS A 287 -6.54 0.10 -0.06
CA CYS A 287 -5.70 1.24 0.29
C CYS A 287 -5.78 2.41 -0.71
N PHE A 288 -6.13 2.16 -1.97
CA PHE A 288 -6.28 3.22 -2.97
C PHE A 288 -7.47 4.14 -2.70
N LEU A 289 -8.60 3.60 -2.22
CA LEU A 289 -9.73 4.43 -1.81
C LEU A 289 -9.45 5.18 -0.52
N TRP A 290 -8.76 4.53 0.44
CA TRP A 290 -8.28 5.20 1.63
C TRP A 290 -7.37 6.39 1.31
N ASP A 291 -6.37 6.22 0.43
CA ASP A 291 -5.46 7.30 0.01
C ASP A 291 -6.18 8.45 -0.72
N SER A 292 -7.33 8.19 -1.34
CA SER A 292 -8.07 9.21 -2.09
C SER A 292 -8.58 10.35 -1.22
N GLN A 293 -8.81 10.13 0.07
CA GLN A 293 -9.27 11.16 0.99
C GLN A 293 -8.25 12.29 1.17
N PHE A 294 -6.95 11.98 1.13
CA PHE A 294 -5.90 12.99 1.31
C PHE A 294 -5.71 13.88 0.08
N LYS A 295 -6.13 13.43 -1.08
CA LYS A 295 -5.99 14.15 -2.34
C LYS A 295 -7.23 14.94 -2.73
N ASN A 296 -8.28 14.88 -1.92
CA ASN A 296 -9.61 15.52 -2.10
C ASN A 296 -10.18 15.42 -3.53
N LYS A 297 -9.85 14.34 -4.24
CA LYS A 297 -10.18 14.19 -5.66
C LYS A 297 -11.53 13.50 -5.90
N GLU A 298 -12.10 12.87 -4.87
CA GLU A 298 -13.27 12.01 -5.02
C GLU A 298 -14.40 12.35 -4.06
N ASN A 299 -14.20 13.27 -3.10
CA ASN A 299 -15.13 13.51 -1.98
C ASN A 299 -15.57 12.20 -1.32
N ILE A 300 -14.63 11.23 -1.21
CA ILE A 300 -14.95 9.88 -0.75
C ILE A 300 -15.55 9.88 0.65
N ILE A 301 -15.08 10.77 1.52
CA ILE A 301 -15.60 10.88 2.89
C ILE A 301 -17.04 11.38 2.88
N GLU A 302 -17.38 12.38 2.06
CA GLU A 302 -18.76 12.89 1.92
C GLU A 302 -19.66 11.80 1.34
N LYS A 303 -19.21 11.10 0.30
CA LYS A 303 -19.97 9.99 -0.32
C LYS A 303 -20.24 8.85 0.65
N MET A 304 -19.35 8.63 1.61
CA MET A 304 -19.53 7.62 2.66
C MET A 304 -20.35 8.13 3.83
N ALA A 305 -20.24 9.40 4.19
CA ALA A 305 -20.95 10.00 5.34
C ALA A 305 -22.48 9.98 5.18
N GLU A 306 -23.00 9.91 3.94
CA GLU A 306 -24.43 9.78 3.67
C GLU A 306 -25.06 8.51 4.28
N TYR A 307 -24.23 7.50 4.64
CA TYR A 307 -24.68 6.26 5.27
C TYR A 307 -24.60 6.29 6.80
N GLY A 308 -24.38 7.46 7.39
CA GLY A 308 -24.08 7.64 8.80
C GLY A 308 -22.57 7.69 9.04
N GLY A 309 -22.14 8.42 10.08
CA GLY A 309 -20.76 8.42 10.53
C GLY A 309 -20.38 7.03 11.07
N ASP A 310 -19.13 6.67 11.07
CA ASP A 310 -18.58 5.49 11.76
C ASP A 310 -19.04 4.09 11.30
N TRP A 311 -19.93 3.98 10.30
CA TRP A 311 -20.44 2.67 9.86
C TRP A 311 -19.34 1.69 9.39
N ASN A 312 -18.18 2.20 8.96
CA ASN A 312 -17.02 1.40 8.60
C ASN A 312 -15.93 1.37 9.70
N SER A 313 -16.26 1.80 10.91
CA SER A 313 -15.36 1.84 12.06
C SER A 313 -15.37 0.52 12.82
N LEU A 314 -14.22 -0.15 12.86
CA LEU A 314 -14.02 -1.36 13.66
C LEU A 314 -13.96 -1.10 15.18
N LYS A 315 -14.05 0.17 15.61
CA LYS A 315 -14.26 0.52 17.02
C LYS A 315 -15.69 0.21 17.49
N HIS A 316 -16.64 0.24 16.55
CA HIS A 316 -18.07 0.14 16.84
C HIS A 316 -18.75 -1.05 16.17
N HIS A 317 -18.16 -1.58 15.10
CA HIS A 317 -18.73 -2.65 14.28
C HIS A 317 -17.73 -3.79 14.08
N THR A 318 -18.24 -4.99 13.87
CA THR A 318 -17.46 -6.14 13.44
C THR A 318 -17.14 -6.07 11.94
N ILE A 319 -16.15 -6.84 11.50
CA ILE A 319 -15.83 -6.95 10.06
C ILE A 319 -17.05 -7.45 9.27
N ASP A 320 -17.80 -8.41 9.81
CA ASP A 320 -18.97 -8.98 9.14
C ASP A 320 -20.12 -7.96 9.00
N GLU A 321 -20.38 -7.15 10.02
CA GLU A 321 -21.37 -6.07 9.93
C GLU A 321 -20.99 -5.04 8.88
N ILE A 322 -19.71 -4.65 8.80
CA ILE A 322 -19.23 -3.72 7.79
C ILE A 322 -19.31 -4.32 6.38
N LEU A 323 -18.93 -5.59 6.20
CA LEU A 323 -19.01 -6.28 4.91
C LEU A 323 -20.45 -6.48 4.42
N ALA A 324 -21.41 -6.63 5.36
CA ALA A 324 -22.83 -6.72 5.05
C ALA A 324 -23.49 -5.35 4.81
N HIS A 325 -22.78 -4.26 5.08
CA HIS A 325 -23.33 -2.91 4.87
C HIS A 325 -23.58 -2.66 3.37
N PRO A 326 -24.70 -2.02 2.98
CA PRO A 326 -25.06 -1.79 1.59
C PRO A 326 -23.99 -1.12 0.74
N TRP A 327 -23.13 -0.32 1.35
CA TRP A 327 -22.02 0.32 0.66
C TRP A 327 -21.00 -0.70 0.12
N PHE A 328 -20.65 -1.72 0.90
CA PHE A 328 -19.74 -2.79 0.48
C PHE A 328 -20.42 -3.79 -0.45
N ASP A 329 -21.65 -4.15 -0.13
CA ASP A 329 -22.37 -5.23 -0.81
C ASP A 329 -22.90 -4.81 -2.21
N LYS A 330 -23.32 -3.55 -2.35
CA LYS A 330 -24.00 -3.07 -3.56
C LYS A 330 -23.36 -1.82 -4.15
N ILE A 331 -23.26 -0.74 -3.35
CA ILE A 331 -22.94 0.61 -3.86
C ILE A 331 -21.52 0.67 -4.43
N LEU A 332 -20.56 -0.05 -3.89
CA LEU A 332 -19.19 -0.09 -4.41
C LEU A 332 -19.17 -0.51 -5.89
N GLY A 333 -19.88 -1.58 -6.25
CA GLY A 333 -19.97 -2.04 -7.64
C GLY A 333 -20.73 -1.06 -8.54
N GLU A 334 -21.84 -0.51 -8.06
CA GLU A 334 -22.62 0.49 -8.79
C GLU A 334 -21.86 1.80 -9.01
N SER A 335 -21.00 2.20 -8.05
CA SER A 335 -20.19 3.41 -8.13
C SER A 335 -19.12 3.41 -9.24
N TRP A 336 -18.93 2.30 -9.91
CA TRP A 336 -18.02 2.24 -11.06
C TRP A 336 -18.65 2.87 -12.30
N ASP A 337 -19.99 2.94 -12.38
CA ASP A 337 -20.67 3.61 -13.47
C ASP A 337 -20.45 5.14 -13.43
N PRO A 338 -19.90 5.76 -14.50
CA PRO A 338 -19.64 7.19 -14.55
C PRO A 338 -20.86 8.08 -14.37
N ILE A 339 -22.06 7.56 -14.67
CA ILE A 339 -23.32 8.32 -14.52
C ILE A 339 -23.97 8.12 -13.15
N HIS A 340 -23.44 7.21 -12.32
CA HIS A 340 -23.96 7.00 -10.98
C HIS A 340 -23.64 8.21 -10.09
N SER A 341 -24.60 8.66 -9.28
CA SER A 341 -24.44 9.84 -8.41
C SER A 341 -23.25 9.71 -7.42
N LYS A 342 -22.89 8.48 -7.06
CA LYS A 342 -21.76 8.15 -6.16
C LYS A 342 -20.56 7.61 -6.92
N HIS A 343 -20.39 7.97 -8.18
CA HIS A 343 -19.30 7.52 -9.01
C HIS A 343 -17.92 7.69 -8.35
N LEU A 344 -17.11 6.62 -8.40
CA LEU A 344 -15.73 6.56 -7.88
C LEU A 344 -14.75 6.44 -9.04
N SER A 345 -14.31 7.57 -9.59
CA SER A 345 -13.38 7.60 -10.72
C SER A 345 -12.03 6.94 -10.38
N ARG A 346 -11.66 6.87 -9.09
CA ARG A 346 -10.46 6.19 -8.62
C ARG A 346 -10.44 4.70 -8.97
N CYS A 347 -11.60 4.02 -8.87
CA CYS A 347 -11.70 2.61 -9.23
C CYS A 347 -11.39 2.38 -10.70
N ILE A 348 -11.92 3.22 -11.59
CA ILE A 348 -11.65 3.15 -13.02
C ILE A 348 -10.16 3.44 -13.29
N ARG A 349 -9.64 4.57 -12.79
CA ARG A 349 -8.25 4.97 -13.04
C ARG A 349 -7.20 3.98 -12.51
N THR A 350 -7.53 3.27 -11.42
CA THR A 350 -6.58 2.38 -10.76
C THR A 350 -6.72 0.92 -11.16
N CYS A 351 -7.95 0.45 -11.37
CA CYS A 351 -8.25 -0.97 -11.48
C CYS A 351 -8.79 -1.41 -12.85
N ALA A 352 -9.26 -0.46 -13.71
CA ALA A 352 -9.64 -0.80 -15.05
C ALA A 352 -8.41 -1.07 -15.94
N TYR A 353 -8.55 -1.96 -16.94
CA TYR A 353 -7.51 -2.36 -17.90
C TYR A 353 -6.18 -2.77 -17.26
N ASN A 354 -6.19 -3.14 -16.01
CA ASN A 354 -5.08 -3.75 -15.41
C ASN A 354 -4.10 -2.98 -14.62
N LYS A 355 -4.26 -2.12 -13.82
CA LYS A 355 -2.85 -2.23 -13.69
C LYS A 355 -2.05 -1.28 -12.86
N ALA A 356 -2.65 -0.35 -12.21
CA ALA A 356 -1.85 0.51 -11.34
C ALA A 356 -1.27 -0.21 -10.10
N TYR A 357 -1.79 -1.38 -9.75
CA TYR A 357 -1.27 -2.17 -8.62
C TYR A 357 -0.54 -3.45 -9.04
N GLN A 358 -0.54 -3.80 -10.31
CA GLN A 358 0.35 -4.82 -10.84
C GLN A 358 1.74 -4.19 -10.99
N ASN A 359 2.42 -4.03 -9.84
CA ASN A 359 3.81 -3.65 -9.83
C ASN A 359 4.61 -4.78 -10.47
N GLU A 360 5.36 -4.46 -11.50
CA GLU A 360 6.43 -5.34 -11.99
C GLU A 360 7.50 -5.38 -10.90
N ILE A 361 7.40 -6.38 -10.03
CA ILE A 361 8.46 -6.75 -9.12
C ILE A 361 9.25 -7.82 -9.85
N ASN A 362 10.42 -7.49 -10.33
CA ASN A 362 11.36 -8.46 -10.85
C ASN A 362 12.07 -9.10 -9.66
N VAL A 363 11.67 -10.31 -9.29
CA VAL A 363 12.38 -11.16 -8.32
C VAL A 363 13.35 -11.99 -9.11
N GLU A 364 14.64 -11.85 -8.80
CA GLU A 364 15.74 -12.63 -9.37
C GLU A 364 16.24 -13.65 -8.35
#